data_3b7008bf67295f549d5b388088ac0787
#
_entry.id   3b7008bf67295f549d5b388088ac0787
#
_cell.length_a   1.000
_cell.length_b   1.000
_cell.length_c   1.000
_cell.angle_alpha   90.00
_cell.angle_beta   90.00
_cell.angle_gamma   90.00
#
_symmetry.space_group_name_H-M   'P 1'
#
loop_
_entity.id
_entity.type
_entity.pdbx_description
1 polymer ?
#
loop_
_entity_poly.entity_id
_entity_poly.type
_entity_poly.pdbx_seq_one_letter_code
_entity_poly.pdbx_strand_id
1 'polypeptide(L)'
;MTLTTLDLGYNQIGDHGAHHLADALRDNTTLTTLDLYNNQIGDKGAQYLANALRNNTTLTTLYLYNNQIGDEGAQHLADALQNNTTLTTLNLYHNLIGDKGRKYLVYALRNSMTLTTLKLDVNQIEGLTAQRLTDVPRNNMVIFVLS
;
A
#
# COMPACT_ATOMS: atom_id res chain seq x y z
N MET A 1 -11.75 20.53 15.74
CA MET A 1 -11.18 19.18 15.89
C MET A 1 -10.99 18.63 14.48
N THR A 2 -9.79 18.17 14.13
CA THR A 2 -9.50 17.65 12.77
C THR A 2 -9.26 16.16 12.86
N LEU A 3 -9.86 15.37 11.97
CA LEU A 3 -9.65 13.93 11.89
C LEU A 3 -8.29 13.64 11.26
N THR A 4 -7.42 12.98 12.00
CA THR A 4 -6.08 12.57 11.54
C THR A 4 -5.95 11.06 11.35
N THR A 5 -6.80 10.28 11.99
CA THR A 5 -6.82 8.82 11.89
C THR A 5 -8.23 8.35 11.63
N LEU A 6 -8.40 7.50 10.61
CA LEU A 6 -9.67 6.87 10.26
C LEU A 6 -9.47 5.36 10.16
N ASP A 7 -10.14 4.64 11.04
CA ASP A 7 -10.20 3.18 11.01
C ASP A 7 -11.56 2.74 10.45
N LEU A 8 -11.53 2.04 9.32
CA LEU A 8 -12.67 1.46 8.63
C LEU A 8 -12.51 -0.06 8.48
N GLY A 9 -11.69 -0.68 9.29
CA GLY A 9 -11.45 -2.12 9.26
C GLY A 9 -12.72 -2.96 9.46
N TYR A 10 -12.72 -4.19 8.97
CA TYR A 10 -13.85 -5.12 9.07
C TYR A 10 -15.18 -4.60 8.53
N ASN A 11 -15.16 -3.94 7.37
CA ASN A 11 -16.35 -3.54 6.65
C ASN A 11 -16.44 -4.28 5.30
N GLN A 12 -17.34 -3.92 4.45
CA GLN A 12 -17.53 -4.47 3.11
C GLN A 12 -17.38 -3.34 2.07
N ILE A 13 -16.31 -2.57 2.21
CA ILE A 13 -16.07 -1.37 1.40
C ILE A 13 -15.92 -1.74 -0.08
N GLY A 14 -15.16 -2.80 -0.38
CA GLY A 14 -14.89 -3.23 -1.74
C GLY A 14 -14.25 -2.16 -2.63
N ASP A 15 -14.17 -2.42 -3.93
CA ASP A 15 -13.59 -1.50 -4.89
C ASP A 15 -14.42 -0.22 -5.04
N HIS A 16 -15.74 -0.33 -4.94
CA HIS A 16 -16.63 0.81 -5.09
C HIS A 16 -16.50 1.80 -3.91
N GLY A 17 -16.44 1.29 -2.68
CA GLY A 17 -16.20 2.13 -1.51
C GLY A 17 -14.79 2.73 -1.52
N ALA A 18 -13.80 1.98 -1.95
CA ALA A 18 -12.42 2.47 -2.12
C ALA A 18 -12.33 3.61 -3.15
N HIS A 19 -13.17 3.60 -4.22
CA HIS A 19 -13.28 4.72 -5.16
C HIS A 19 -13.73 6.01 -4.46
N HIS A 20 -14.81 5.96 -3.69
CA HIS A 20 -15.31 7.14 -2.98
C HIS A 20 -14.32 7.65 -1.91
N LEU A 21 -13.64 6.74 -1.21
CA LEU A 21 -12.59 7.12 -0.28
C LEU A 21 -11.41 7.79 -0.99
N ALA A 22 -11.04 7.30 -2.16
CA ALA A 22 -9.99 7.89 -2.99
C ALA A 22 -10.35 9.31 -3.43
N ASP A 23 -11.60 9.55 -3.82
CA ASP A 23 -12.09 10.90 -4.16
C ASP A 23 -12.00 11.85 -2.96
N ALA A 24 -12.41 11.38 -1.78
CA ALA A 24 -12.30 12.17 -0.55
C ALA A 24 -10.84 12.45 -0.15
N LEU A 25 -9.92 11.50 -0.38
CA LEU A 25 -8.51 11.66 -0.05
C LEU A 25 -7.79 12.72 -0.89
N ARG A 26 -8.24 12.98 -2.13
CA ARG A 26 -7.60 13.97 -3.01
C ARG A 26 -7.54 15.35 -2.39
N ASP A 27 -8.61 15.77 -1.75
CA ASP A 27 -8.77 17.12 -1.18
C ASP A 27 -8.56 17.14 0.33
N ASN A 28 -8.33 15.96 0.93
CA ASN A 28 -8.10 15.87 2.36
C ASN A 28 -6.68 16.27 2.73
N THR A 29 -6.55 17.22 3.63
CA THR A 29 -5.30 17.81 4.09
C THR A 29 -5.01 17.53 5.57
N THR A 30 -5.72 16.60 6.19
CA THR A 30 -5.60 16.36 7.63
C THR A 30 -5.38 14.90 8.01
N LEU A 31 -5.88 13.96 7.19
CA LEU A 31 -5.77 12.53 7.47
C LEU A 31 -4.33 12.05 7.26
N THR A 32 -3.74 11.49 8.30
CA THR A 32 -2.39 10.93 8.28
C THR A 32 -2.38 9.42 8.29
N THR A 33 -3.41 8.79 8.85
CA THR A 33 -3.54 7.33 8.94
C THR A 33 -4.91 6.88 8.45
N LEU A 34 -4.93 5.97 7.48
CA LEU A 34 -6.12 5.31 6.99
C LEU A 34 -5.97 3.80 7.13
N ASP A 35 -6.90 3.18 7.87
CA ASP A 35 -6.97 1.73 8.01
C ASP A 35 -8.18 1.17 7.25
N LEU A 36 -7.91 0.30 6.28
CA LEU A 36 -8.88 -0.36 5.41
C LEU A 36 -8.74 -1.88 5.46
N TYR A 37 -8.24 -2.43 6.56
CA TYR A 37 -8.04 -3.86 6.65
C TYR A 37 -9.37 -4.63 6.55
N ASN A 38 -9.30 -5.83 5.96
CA ASN A 38 -10.45 -6.75 5.84
C ASN A 38 -11.69 -6.11 5.19
N ASN A 39 -11.53 -5.59 3.97
CA ASN A 39 -12.58 -4.83 3.28
C ASN A 39 -12.92 -5.31 1.86
N GLN A 40 -12.38 -6.44 1.41
CA GLN A 40 -12.63 -7.00 0.07
C GLN A 40 -12.19 -6.05 -1.06
N ILE A 41 -11.18 -5.21 -0.82
CA ILE A 41 -10.62 -4.30 -1.82
C ILE A 41 -9.73 -5.13 -2.76
N GLY A 42 -10.04 -5.06 -4.05
CA GLY A 42 -9.28 -5.72 -5.11
C GLY A 42 -8.37 -4.75 -5.88
N ASP A 43 -7.93 -5.17 -7.06
CA ASP A 43 -7.03 -4.39 -7.91
C ASP A 43 -7.62 -3.04 -8.34
N LYS A 44 -8.91 -3.00 -8.61
CA LYS A 44 -9.63 -1.76 -8.96
C LYS A 44 -9.64 -0.76 -7.81
N GLY A 45 -9.96 -1.22 -6.61
CA GLY A 45 -9.94 -0.38 -5.41
C GLY A 45 -8.53 0.14 -5.11
N ALA A 46 -7.51 -0.72 -5.23
CA ALA A 46 -6.11 -0.33 -5.11
C ALA A 46 -5.70 0.70 -6.17
N GLN A 47 -6.18 0.59 -7.41
CA GLN A 47 -5.96 1.58 -8.47
C GLN A 47 -6.52 2.96 -8.11
N TYR A 48 -7.75 3.03 -7.57
CA TYR A 48 -8.36 4.30 -7.15
C TYR A 48 -7.57 4.94 -6.01
N LEU A 49 -7.21 4.16 -4.99
CA LEU A 49 -6.40 4.63 -3.86
C LEU A 49 -5.01 5.11 -4.33
N ALA A 50 -4.37 4.36 -5.24
CA ALA A 50 -3.10 4.74 -5.85
C ALA A 50 -3.18 6.09 -6.57
N ASN A 51 -4.25 6.33 -7.33
CA ASN A 51 -4.47 7.60 -8.02
C ASN A 51 -4.63 8.78 -7.03
N ALA A 52 -5.31 8.57 -5.91
CA ALA A 52 -5.42 9.58 -4.86
C ALA A 52 -4.06 9.87 -4.19
N LEU A 53 -3.28 8.82 -3.90
CA LEU A 53 -1.95 8.94 -3.27
C LEU A 53 -0.96 9.78 -4.08
N ARG A 54 -1.09 9.84 -5.41
CA ARG A 54 -0.20 10.66 -6.27
C ARG A 54 -0.23 12.14 -5.92
N ASN A 55 -1.37 12.64 -5.45
CA ASN A 55 -1.59 14.05 -5.15
C ASN A 55 -1.80 14.32 -3.66
N ASN A 56 -2.08 13.30 -2.86
CA ASN A 56 -2.24 13.47 -1.42
C ASN A 56 -0.89 13.70 -0.75
N THR A 57 -0.80 14.75 0.04
CA THR A 57 0.43 15.20 0.72
C THR A 57 0.35 15.11 2.24
N THR A 58 -0.59 14.34 2.76
CA THR A 58 -0.80 14.24 4.23
C THR A 58 -0.81 12.81 4.75
N LEU A 59 -1.24 11.84 3.94
CA LEU A 59 -1.31 10.45 4.37
C LEU A 59 0.10 9.87 4.51
N THR A 60 0.45 9.45 5.72
CA THR A 60 1.73 8.82 6.03
C THR A 60 1.64 7.31 6.22
N THR A 61 0.45 6.82 6.57
CA THR A 61 0.23 5.40 6.88
C THR A 61 -1.04 4.90 6.20
N LEU A 62 -0.90 3.83 5.41
CA LEU A 62 -2.03 3.14 4.77
C LEU A 62 -1.97 1.65 5.08
N TYR A 63 -3.03 1.15 5.72
CA TYR A 63 -3.21 -0.26 5.99
C TYR A 63 -4.24 -0.85 5.02
N LEU A 64 -3.81 -1.82 4.22
CA LEU A 64 -4.60 -2.57 3.24
C LEU A 64 -4.50 -4.09 3.46
N TYR A 65 -4.10 -4.51 4.66
CA TYR A 65 -3.90 -5.92 4.94
C TYR A 65 -5.24 -6.68 4.94
N ASN A 66 -5.16 -7.98 4.63
CA ASN A 66 -6.32 -8.86 4.52
C ASN A 66 -7.38 -8.33 3.53
N ASN A 67 -6.95 -8.06 2.31
CA ASN A 67 -7.80 -7.68 1.18
C ASN A 67 -7.58 -8.62 -0.01
N GLN A 68 -8.00 -8.25 -1.20
CA GLN A 68 -7.95 -9.07 -2.42
C GLN A 68 -7.07 -8.43 -3.50
N ILE A 69 -6.06 -7.67 -3.09
CA ILE A 69 -5.16 -6.97 -4.01
C ILE A 69 -4.18 -7.96 -4.62
N GLY A 70 -4.17 -8.03 -5.94
CA GLY A 70 -3.28 -8.85 -6.73
C GLY A 70 -2.11 -8.07 -7.33
N ASP A 71 -1.52 -8.64 -8.39
CA ASP A 71 -0.36 -8.05 -9.06
C ASP A 71 -0.66 -6.72 -9.75
N GLU A 72 -1.86 -6.55 -10.32
CA GLU A 72 -2.26 -5.31 -10.99
C GLU A 72 -2.45 -4.17 -9.98
N GLY A 73 -3.12 -4.43 -8.88
CA GLY A 73 -3.27 -3.45 -7.80
C GLY A 73 -1.94 -3.06 -7.18
N ALA A 74 -1.06 -4.03 -6.97
CA ALA A 74 0.30 -3.80 -6.50
C ALA A 74 1.11 -2.94 -7.46
N GLN A 75 0.96 -3.12 -8.78
CA GLN A 75 1.59 -2.26 -9.79
C GLN A 75 1.11 -0.82 -9.68
N HIS A 76 -0.20 -0.59 -9.59
CA HIS A 76 -0.75 0.76 -9.46
C HIS A 76 -0.26 1.47 -8.20
N LEU A 77 -0.20 0.76 -7.06
CA LEU A 77 0.35 1.29 -5.82
C LEU A 77 1.85 1.63 -5.97
N ALA A 78 2.62 0.73 -6.59
CA ALA A 78 4.04 0.95 -6.85
C ALA A 78 4.29 2.19 -7.71
N ASP A 79 3.51 2.38 -8.77
CA ASP A 79 3.60 3.55 -9.64
C ASP A 79 3.26 4.86 -8.90
N ALA A 80 2.30 4.82 -7.99
CA ALA A 80 1.97 5.99 -7.16
C ALA A 80 3.09 6.34 -6.19
N LEU A 81 3.72 5.34 -5.57
CA LEU A 81 4.81 5.51 -4.62
C LEU A 81 6.06 6.16 -5.21
N GLN A 82 6.28 6.08 -6.52
CA GLN A 82 7.42 6.73 -7.18
C GLN A 82 7.34 8.27 -7.09
N ASN A 83 6.14 8.82 -7.01
CA ASN A 83 5.92 10.27 -6.97
C ASN A 83 5.35 10.75 -5.62
N ASN A 84 4.87 9.84 -4.78
CA ASN A 84 4.38 10.21 -3.45
C ASN A 84 5.56 10.50 -2.51
N THR A 85 5.47 11.63 -1.82
CA THR A 85 6.53 12.13 -0.93
C THR A 85 6.12 12.16 0.55
N THR A 86 5.05 11.46 0.91
CA THR A 86 4.53 11.50 2.30
C THR A 86 4.29 10.14 2.91
N LEU A 87 3.95 9.14 2.11
CA LEU A 87 3.67 7.80 2.63
C LEU A 87 4.95 7.14 3.15
N THR A 88 4.96 6.81 4.43
CA THR A 88 6.08 6.13 5.11
C THR A 88 5.80 4.66 5.38
N THR A 89 4.53 4.30 5.54
CA THR A 89 4.10 2.94 5.87
C THR A 89 3.00 2.47 4.94
N LEU A 90 3.23 1.34 4.26
CA LEU A 90 2.24 0.60 3.48
C LEU A 90 2.20 -0.85 3.96
N ASN A 91 1.03 -1.30 4.42
CA ASN A 91 0.84 -2.67 4.85
C ASN A 91 -0.08 -3.42 3.87
N LEU A 92 0.47 -4.36 3.13
CA LEU A 92 -0.20 -5.24 2.17
C LEU A 92 -0.16 -6.72 2.62
N TYR A 93 0.03 -6.96 3.94
CA TYR A 93 0.01 -8.29 4.53
C TYR A 93 -1.30 -9.02 4.15
N HIS A 94 -1.23 -10.32 3.89
CA HIS A 94 -2.38 -11.16 3.56
C HIS A 94 -3.26 -10.59 2.43
N ASN A 95 -2.70 -10.56 1.23
CA ASN A 95 -3.36 -10.20 -0.03
C ASN A 95 -3.10 -11.31 -1.08
N LEU A 96 -3.34 -11.02 -2.35
CA LEU A 96 -3.18 -11.96 -3.46
C LEU A 96 -1.99 -11.59 -4.37
N ILE A 97 -1.02 -10.87 -3.83
CA ILE A 97 0.15 -10.37 -4.57
C ILE A 97 1.10 -11.54 -4.86
N GLY A 98 1.38 -11.74 -6.13
CA GLY A 98 2.36 -12.71 -6.58
C GLY A 98 3.76 -12.12 -6.79
N ASP A 99 4.63 -12.90 -7.42
CA ASP A 99 6.01 -12.50 -7.71
C ASP A 99 6.12 -11.26 -8.61
N LYS A 100 5.15 -11.07 -9.50
CA LYS A 100 5.12 -9.91 -10.42
C LYS A 100 4.82 -8.61 -9.67
N GLY A 101 3.76 -8.61 -8.85
CA GLY A 101 3.38 -7.46 -8.03
C GLY A 101 4.48 -7.10 -7.02
N ARG A 102 5.09 -8.11 -6.40
CA ARG A 102 6.24 -7.92 -5.52
C ARG A 102 7.40 -7.19 -6.22
N LYS A 103 7.73 -7.56 -7.46
CA LYS A 103 8.80 -6.88 -8.21
C LYS A 103 8.53 -5.39 -8.40
N TYR A 104 7.30 -5.01 -8.72
CA TYR A 104 6.92 -3.60 -8.84
C TYR A 104 7.07 -2.84 -7.51
N LEU A 105 6.58 -3.41 -6.42
CA LEU A 105 6.66 -2.80 -5.09
C LEU A 105 8.11 -2.66 -4.59
N VAL A 106 8.95 -3.67 -4.82
CA VAL A 106 10.38 -3.60 -4.48
C VAL A 106 11.09 -2.54 -5.31
N TYR A 107 10.76 -2.43 -6.60
CA TYR A 107 11.32 -1.38 -7.45
C TYR A 107 10.91 0.02 -6.96
N ALA A 108 9.63 0.21 -6.65
CA ALA A 108 9.13 1.48 -6.09
C ALA A 108 9.82 1.84 -4.78
N LEU A 109 9.98 0.87 -3.88
CA LEU A 109 10.67 1.06 -2.62
C LEU A 109 12.12 1.54 -2.79
N ARG A 110 12.85 0.98 -3.76
CA ARG A 110 14.23 1.41 -4.06
C ARG A 110 14.32 2.87 -4.51
N ASN A 111 13.28 3.36 -5.15
CA ASN A 111 13.22 4.72 -5.71
C ASN A 111 12.42 5.69 -4.82
N SER A 112 11.70 5.21 -3.83
CA SER A 112 11.01 6.06 -2.86
C SER A 112 11.99 6.63 -1.86
N MET A 113 11.87 7.92 -1.60
CA MET A 113 12.66 8.61 -0.58
C MET A 113 11.96 8.64 0.78
N THR A 114 10.70 8.24 0.85
CA THR A 114 9.87 8.38 2.06
C THR A 114 9.35 7.06 2.61
N LEU A 115 9.09 6.07 1.76
CA LEU A 115 8.57 4.79 2.22
C LEU A 115 9.65 4.03 3.02
N THR A 116 9.40 3.85 4.31
CA THR A 116 10.32 3.15 5.24
C THR A 116 9.82 1.76 5.62
N THR A 117 8.51 1.54 5.56
CA THR A 117 7.89 0.28 5.96
C THR A 117 6.95 -0.24 4.87
N LEU A 118 7.26 -1.42 4.34
CA LEU A 118 6.41 -2.17 3.43
C LEU A 118 6.25 -3.60 3.96
N LYS A 119 5.00 -4.04 4.20
CA LYS A 119 4.70 -5.42 4.65
C LYS A 119 4.02 -6.18 3.52
N LEU A 120 4.59 -7.33 3.15
CA LEU A 120 4.11 -8.19 2.06
C LEU A 120 3.94 -9.66 2.48
N ASP A 121 4.01 -9.96 3.76
CA ASP A 121 3.90 -11.34 4.25
C ASP A 121 2.54 -11.95 3.92
N VAL A 122 2.49 -13.27 3.90
CA VAL A 122 1.24 -14.02 3.61
C VAL A 122 0.58 -13.52 2.30
N ASN A 123 1.35 -13.48 1.22
CA ASN A 123 0.90 -13.25 -0.15
C ASN A 123 1.21 -14.48 -1.00
N GLN A 124 0.87 -14.47 -2.28
CA GLN A 124 1.11 -15.57 -3.23
C GLN A 124 2.54 -15.51 -3.84
N ILE A 125 3.52 -15.16 -3.04
CA ILE A 125 4.91 -15.04 -3.45
C ILE A 125 5.57 -16.41 -3.34
N GLU A 126 5.92 -17.01 -4.47
CA GLU A 126 6.56 -18.33 -4.53
C GLU A 126 8.08 -18.20 -4.46
N GLY A 127 8.68 -18.93 -3.53
CA GLY A 127 10.08 -19.39 -3.48
C GLY A 127 11.22 -18.39 -3.60
N LEU A 128 12.38 -18.76 -3.00
CA LEU A 128 13.77 -18.29 -3.21
C LEU A 128 14.08 -16.77 -3.22
N THR A 129 13.13 -15.93 -3.06
CA THR A 129 13.27 -14.48 -3.24
C THR A 129 13.51 -13.73 -1.95
N ALA A 130 13.46 -14.38 -0.80
CA ALA A 130 13.94 -13.81 0.46
C ALA A 130 15.40 -13.35 0.36
N GLN A 131 16.20 -14.02 -0.45
CA GLN A 131 17.63 -13.76 -0.62
C GLN A 131 17.96 -12.51 -1.46
N ARG A 132 17.02 -12.03 -2.30
CA ARG A 132 17.25 -10.84 -3.16
C ARG A 132 16.78 -9.53 -2.54
N LEU A 133 16.22 -9.56 -1.35
CA LEU A 133 15.83 -8.37 -0.59
C LEU A 133 17.02 -7.72 0.14
N THR A 134 18.17 -8.39 0.19
CA THR A 134 19.41 -7.82 0.71
C THR A 134 19.98 -6.69 -0.15
N ASP A 135 19.47 -6.51 -1.37
CA ASP A 135 19.92 -5.46 -2.29
C ASP A 135 19.13 -4.13 -2.15
N VAL A 136 18.23 -4.04 -1.16
CA VAL A 136 17.57 -2.76 -0.86
C VAL A 136 18.56 -1.88 -0.10
N PRO A 137 18.76 -0.61 -0.52
CA PRO A 137 19.66 0.29 0.19
C PRO A 137 19.31 0.38 1.68
N ARG A 138 20.30 0.30 2.54
CA ARG A 138 20.16 0.25 4.02
C ARG A 138 19.44 1.46 4.64
N ASN A 139 19.12 2.46 3.85
CA ASN A 139 18.41 3.65 4.32
C ASN A 139 16.89 3.46 4.45
N ASN A 140 16.35 2.42 3.82
CA ASN A 140 14.94 2.07 3.95
C ASN A 140 14.85 0.77 4.75
N MET A 141 14.43 0.86 6.00
CA MET A 141 14.23 -0.32 6.85
C MET A 141 12.93 -1.02 6.43
N VAL A 142 13.07 -1.92 5.47
CA VAL A 142 11.96 -2.78 5.06
C VAL A 142 11.89 -3.96 6.00
N ILE A 143 10.84 -4.01 6.79
CA ILE A 143 10.56 -5.19 7.61
C ILE A 143 9.76 -6.15 6.75
N PHE A 144 10.45 -7.09 6.10
CA PHE A 144 9.82 -8.30 5.62
C PHE A 144 9.84 -9.30 6.78
N VAL A 145 8.71 -9.57 7.35
CA VAL A 145 8.55 -10.73 8.22
C VAL A 145 8.09 -11.86 7.31
N LEU A 146 9.02 -12.71 6.89
CA LEU A 146 8.70 -13.99 6.25
C LEU A 146 8.43 -14.99 7.38
N SER A 147 7.22 -15.42 7.52
CA SER A 147 6.85 -16.60 8.32
C SER A 147 6.53 -17.76 7.40
#